data_f7373cc62b46c8304d17b9ce1ec83cbd
#
_entry.id   f7373cc62b46c8304d17b9ce1ec83cbd
#
_cell.length_a   1.000
_cell.length_b   1.000
_cell.length_c   1.000
_cell.angle_alpha   90.00
_cell.angle_beta   90.00
_cell.angle_gamma   90.00
#
_symmetry.space_group_name_H-M   'P 1'
#
loop_
_entity.id
_entity.type
_entity.pdbx_description
1 polymer ?
#
loop_
_entity_poly.entity_id
_entity_poly.type
_entity_poly.pdbx_seq_one_letter_code
_entity_poly.pdbx_strand_id
1 'polypeptide(L)'
;MIFRYYPYVWLNAAKGSGKSLLMEVSSAIAFNGELMTSPTEAVIFRDVSRNRITMFIDEVEQLRKRDKEAFSSVISLLNVGFSKSGLVKRVEKNNNGGFDVKKYSAYSPKMFAGINEIDDVLQDRTVKIQLLRKKEDEEVERFKDRSEINELQRSI
;
A
#
# COMPACT_ATOMS: atom_id res chain seq x y z
N MET A 1 11.33 8.26 12.66
CA MET A 1 10.57 8.75 11.48
C MET A 1 10.38 10.26 11.64
N ILE A 2 10.91 11.05 10.68
CA ILE A 2 11.13 12.50 10.82
C ILE A 2 9.93 13.31 10.30
N PHE A 3 9.20 12.78 9.32
CA PHE A 3 8.15 13.51 8.63
C PHE A 3 6.82 13.53 9.40
N ARG A 4 6.14 14.68 9.37
CA ARG A 4 4.79 14.83 9.92
C ARG A 4 3.71 14.23 9.01
N TYR A 5 3.93 14.32 7.71
CA TYR A 5 3.09 13.75 6.65
C TYR A 5 3.94 12.84 5.78
N TYR A 6 3.38 11.74 5.32
CA TYR A 6 4.05 10.83 4.40
C TYR A 6 3.24 10.75 3.11
N PRO A 7 3.70 11.40 2.02
CA PRO A 7 3.02 11.30 0.74
C PRO A 7 3.06 9.86 0.26
N TYR A 8 1.98 9.42 -0.33
CA TYR A 8 1.87 8.10 -0.92
C TYR A 8 2.39 8.11 -2.35
N VAL A 9 2.63 6.94 -2.92
CA VAL A 9 2.94 6.78 -4.34
C VAL A 9 1.77 6.07 -5.01
N TRP A 10 1.27 6.65 -6.11
CA TRP A 10 0.25 6.07 -6.94
C TRP A 10 0.83 5.67 -8.30
N LEU A 11 0.89 4.36 -8.57
CA LEU A 11 1.26 3.83 -9.88
C LEU A 11 0.01 3.69 -10.75
N ASN A 12 -0.19 4.64 -11.64
CA ASN A 12 -1.21 4.55 -12.66
C ASN A 12 -0.62 3.88 -13.90
N ALA A 13 -1.15 2.71 -14.27
CA ALA A 13 -0.51 1.89 -15.26
C ALA A 13 -1.50 1.00 -16.01
N ALA A 14 -1.42 0.99 -17.33
CA ALA A 14 -2.17 0.05 -18.15
C ALA A 14 -1.72 -1.41 -17.88
N LYS A 15 -2.58 -2.37 -18.22
CA LYS A 15 -2.22 -3.80 -18.16
C LYS A 15 -0.98 -4.07 -19.02
N GLY A 16 0.00 -4.80 -18.48
CA GLY A 16 1.22 -5.15 -19.20
C GLY A 16 2.31 -4.07 -19.23
N SER A 17 2.25 -3.07 -18.35
CA SER A 17 3.27 -2.00 -18.22
C SER A 17 4.37 -2.29 -17.19
N GLY A 18 4.45 -3.51 -16.62
CA GLY A 18 5.44 -3.85 -15.59
C GLY A 18 5.05 -3.45 -14.17
N LYS A 19 3.81 -2.97 -13.94
CA LYS A 19 3.31 -2.51 -12.65
C LYS A 19 3.57 -3.48 -11.50
N SER A 20 3.15 -4.73 -11.64
CA SER A 20 3.29 -5.73 -10.57
C SER A 20 4.75 -6.07 -10.27
N LEU A 21 5.61 -6.11 -11.28
CA LEU A 21 7.05 -6.30 -11.07
C LEU A 21 7.65 -5.12 -10.29
N LEU A 22 7.31 -3.88 -10.66
CA LEU A 22 7.78 -2.70 -9.92
C LEU A 22 7.32 -2.72 -8.46
N MET A 23 6.07 -3.13 -8.20
CA MET A 23 5.53 -3.29 -6.83
C MET A 23 6.30 -4.37 -6.05
N GLU A 24 6.57 -5.51 -6.68
CA GLU A 24 7.32 -6.62 -6.10
C GLU A 24 8.75 -6.20 -5.73
N VAL A 25 9.49 -5.61 -6.66
CA VAL A 25 10.85 -5.10 -6.42
C VAL A 25 10.86 -4.02 -5.34
N SER A 26 9.95 -3.04 -5.43
CA SER A 26 9.87 -1.96 -4.46
C SER A 26 9.56 -2.48 -3.04
N SER A 27 8.68 -3.47 -2.92
CA SER A 27 8.38 -4.08 -1.62
C SER A 27 9.56 -4.84 -1.05
N ALA A 28 10.36 -5.49 -1.91
CA ALA A 28 11.53 -6.24 -1.50
C ALA A 28 12.65 -5.37 -0.93
N ILE A 29 12.85 -4.16 -1.47
CA ILE A 29 13.90 -3.23 -1.03
C ILE A 29 13.44 -2.24 0.05
N ALA A 30 12.14 -2.13 0.30
CA ALA A 30 11.61 -1.22 1.31
C ALA A 30 11.78 -1.78 2.72
N PHE A 31 11.95 -0.86 3.70
CA PHE A 31 11.97 -1.26 5.10
C PHE A 31 10.63 -1.91 5.50
N ASN A 32 10.67 -3.15 5.96
CA ASN A 32 9.50 -3.97 6.27
C ASN A 32 8.42 -3.87 5.17
N GLY A 33 8.84 -4.03 3.91
CA GLY A 33 7.94 -3.93 2.77
C GLY A 33 7.01 -5.13 2.69
N GLU A 34 5.70 -4.87 2.64
CA GLU A 34 4.66 -5.89 2.49
C GLU A 34 3.79 -5.61 1.28
N LEU A 35 3.81 -6.53 0.31
CA LEU A 35 2.95 -6.49 -0.87
C LEU A 35 1.66 -7.25 -0.61
N MET A 36 0.54 -6.56 -0.77
CA MET A 36 -0.79 -7.07 -0.48
C MET A 36 -1.71 -6.94 -1.69
N THR A 37 -2.57 -7.93 -1.87
CA THR A 37 -3.68 -7.88 -2.82
C THR A 37 -4.98 -7.91 -2.02
N SER A 38 -5.80 -6.87 -2.18
CA SER A 38 -7.10 -6.76 -1.48
C SER A 38 -7.05 -6.88 0.06
N PRO A 39 -6.20 -6.10 0.76
CA PRO A 39 -6.16 -6.14 2.22
C PRO A 39 -7.47 -5.63 2.82
N THR A 40 -7.84 -6.17 3.97
CA THR A 40 -8.94 -5.61 4.77
C THR A 40 -8.46 -4.44 5.61
N GLU A 41 -9.37 -3.55 6.01
CA GLU A 41 -9.06 -2.45 6.92
C GLU A 41 -8.36 -2.94 8.21
N ALA A 42 -8.83 -4.06 8.75
CA ALA A 42 -8.29 -4.64 9.98
C ALA A 42 -6.83 -5.10 9.84
N VAL A 43 -6.47 -5.68 8.70
CA VAL A 43 -5.08 -6.06 8.38
C VAL A 43 -4.23 -4.80 8.32
N ILE A 44 -4.65 -3.79 7.55
CA ILE A 44 -3.89 -2.56 7.36
C ILE A 44 -3.52 -1.90 8.68
N PHE A 45 -4.48 -1.57 9.55
CA PHE A 45 -4.14 -0.82 10.77
C PHE A 45 -3.39 -1.65 11.81
N ARG A 46 -3.60 -2.98 11.85
CA ARG A 46 -2.86 -3.85 12.77
C ARG A 46 -1.41 -4.02 12.37
N ASP A 47 -1.15 -4.29 11.09
CA ASP A 47 0.21 -4.51 10.60
C ASP A 47 1.02 -3.21 10.62
N VAL A 48 0.44 -2.09 10.19
CA VAL A 48 1.09 -0.78 10.31
C VAL A 48 1.43 -0.46 11.77
N SER A 49 0.48 -0.67 12.70
CA SER A 49 0.68 -0.30 14.10
C SER A 49 1.67 -1.21 14.82
N ARG A 50 1.69 -2.51 14.52
CA ARG A 50 2.55 -3.51 15.16
C ARG A 50 3.92 -3.60 14.53
N ASN A 51 3.96 -3.70 13.20
CA ASN A 51 5.15 -4.09 12.44
C ASN A 51 5.84 -2.93 11.76
N ARG A 52 5.22 -1.72 11.76
CA ARG A 52 5.75 -0.51 11.08
C ARG A 52 6.10 -0.77 9.62
N ILE A 53 5.21 -1.43 8.93
CA ILE A 53 5.41 -1.84 7.53
C ILE A 53 5.42 -0.65 6.57
N THR A 54 6.15 -0.80 5.46
CA THR A 54 5.93 -0.06 4.22
C THR A 54 4.96 -0.86 3.39
N MET A 55 3.79 -0.30 3.11
CA MET A 55 2.68 -1.03 2.51
C MET A 55 2.63 -0.84 1.00
N PHE A 56 2.46 -1.94 0.28
CA PHE A 56 2.26 -1.98 -1.16
C PHE A 56 0.93 -2.67 -1.44
N ILE A 57 0.01 -1.99 -2.13
CA ILE A 57 -1.30 -2.55 -2.49
C ILE A 57 -1.41 -2.58 -4.01
N ASP A 58 -1.38 -3.78 -4.58
CA ASP A 58 -1.63 -3.97 -6.01
C ASP A 58 -3.13 -4.14 -6.27
N GLU A 59 -3.56 -3.76 -7.47
CA GLU A 59 -4.93 -3.91 -7.97
C GLU A 59 -6.01 -3.28 -7.07
N VAL A 60 -5.80 -2.03 -6.63
CA VAL A 60 -6.74 -1.31 -5.75
C VAL A 60 -8.18 -1.29 -6.31
N GLU A 61 -8.34 -1.31 -7.62
CA GLU A 61 -9.64 -1.41 -8.29
C GLU A 61 -10.39 -2.71 -8.02
N GLN A 62 -9.69 -3.79 -7.70
CA GLN A 62 -10.34 -5.07 -7.34
C GLN A 62 -11.07 -4.97 -6.00
N LEU A 63 -10.50 -4.25 -5.04
CA LEU A 63 -11.18 -3.97 -3.77
C LEU A 63 -12.53 -3.31 -3.99
N ARG A 64 -12.57 -2.26 -4.83
CA ARG A 64 -13.79 -1.52 -5.13
C ARG A 64 -14.85 -2.37 -5.83
N LYS A 65 -14.44 -3.29 -6.72
CA LYS A 65 -15.35 -4.16 -7.46
C LYS A 65 -15.97 -5.24 -6.57
N ARG A 66 -15.21 -5.75 -5.61
CA ARG A 66 -15.64 -6.86 -4.75
C ARG A 66 -16.54 -6.42 -3.62
N ASP A 67 -16.20 -5.33 -2.95
CA ASP A 67 -16.93 -4.81 -1.80
C ASP A 67 -16.72 -3.30 -1.69
N LYS A 68 -17.78 -2.52 -1.97
CA LYS A 68 -17.73 -1.05 -1.92
C LYS A 68 -17.59 -0.50 -0.51
N GLU A 69 -18.16 -1.17 0.50
CA GLU A 69 -18.09 -0.73 1.90
C GLU A 69 -16.69 -0.98 2.46
N ALA A 70 -16.15 -2.18 2.22
CA ALA A 70 -14.76 -2.48 2.57
C ALA A 70 -13.77 -1.53 1.89
N PHE A 71 -13.97 -1.23 0.61
CA PHE A 71 -13.17 -0.24 -0.11
C PHE A 71 -13.24 1.15 0.55
N SER A 72 -14.45 1.64 0.87
CA SER A 72 -14.64 2.93 1.53
C SER A 72 -13.94 2.98 2.89
N SER A 73 -14.01 1.91 3.66
CA SER A 73 -13.31 1.78 4.94
C SER A 73 -11.79 1.85 4.78
N VAL A 74 -11.25 1.17 3.77
CA VAL A 74 -9.82 1.24 3.45
C VAL A 74 -9.41 2.65 3.05
N ILE A 75 -10.15 3.33 2.17
CA ILE A 75 -9.86 4.71 1.76
C ILE A 75 -9.88 5.67 2.96
N SER A 76 -10.87 5.54 3.84
CA SER A 76 -10.95 6.34 5.07
C SER A 76 -9.72 6.13 5.97
N LEU A 77 -9.27 4.90 6.10
CA LEU A 77 -8.07 4.55 6.86
C LEU A 77 -6.81 5.15 6.22
N LEU A 78 -6.68 5.09 4.90
CA LEU A 78 -5.56 5.69 4.17
C LEU A 78 -5.54 7.20 4.34
N ASN A 79 -6.71 7.84 4.31
CA ASN A 79 -6.84 9.26 4.56
C ASN A 79 -6.36 9.67 5.97
N VAL A 80 -6.62 8.86 6.99
CA VAL A 80 -6.12 9.07 8.35
C VAL A 80 -4.61 8.80 8.44
N GLY A 81 -4.15 7.76 7.78
CA GLY A 81 -2.76 7.29 7.84
C GLY A 81 -1.71 8.15 7.14
N PHE A 82 -2.14 9.19 6.42
CA PHE A 82 -1.25 10.19 5.81
C PHE A 82 -0.52 11.05 6.86
N SER A 83 -1.17 11.33 7.99
CA SER A 83 -0.62 12.15 9.08
C SER A 83 -0.11 11.30 10.23
N LYS A 84 1.04 11.67 10.80
CA LYS A 84 1.61 11.04 11.99
C LYS A 84 0.70 11.11 13.22
N SER A 85 -0.15 12.11 13.32
CA SER A 85 -1.15 12.25 14.37
C SER A 85 -2.44 11.46 14.13
N GLY A 86 -2.60 10.87 12.95
CA GLY A 86 -3.79 10.10 12.59
C GLY A 86 -3.87 8.77 13.35
N LEU A 87 -4.94 8.61 14.11
CA LEU A 87 -5.20 7.40 14.90
C LEU A 87 -6.57 6.83 14.53
N VAL A 88 -6.59 5.52 14.40
CA VAL A 88 -7.81 4.74 14.23
C VAL A 88 -8.21 4.15 15.58
N LYS A 89 -9.47 4.34 15.98
CA LYS A 89 -10.01 3.75 17.20
C LYS A 89 -10.86 2.53 16.85
N ARG A 90 -10.65 1.43 17.57
CA ARG A 90 -11.41 0.19 17.43
C ARG A 90 -11.82 -0.32 18.80
N VAL A 91 -13.04 -0.83 18.87
CA VAL A 91 -13.53 -1.54 20.05
C VAL A 91 -13.09 -2.98 19.94
N GLU A 92 -12.37 -3.47 20.91
CA GLU A 92 -11.92 -4.86 20.99
C GLU A 92 -12.34 -5.52 22.29
N LYS A 93 -12.64 -6.80 22.23
CA LYS A 93 -12.98 -7.59 23.44
C LYS A 93 -11.72 -7.73 24.31
N ASN A 94 -11.86 -7.46 25.58
CA ASN A 94 -10.78 -7.65 26.56
C ASN A 94 -10.81 -9.04 27.20
N ASN A 95 -9.76 -9.36 27.95
CA ASN A 95 -9.61 -10.68 28.59
C ASN A 95 -10.67 -10.95 29.67
N ASN A 96 -11.36 -9.92 30.17
CA ASN A 96 -12.37 -10.03 31.21
C ASN A 96 -13.81 -10.11 30.66
N GLY A 97 -13.96 -10.25 29.33
CA GLY A 97 -15.26 -10.35 28.66
C GLY A 97 -15.94 -9.00 28.37
N GLY A 98 -15.31 -7.87 28.76
CA GLY A 98 -15.76 -6.52 28.42
C GLY A 98 -15.18 -6.03 27.07
N PHE A 99 -15.35 -4.74 26.78
CA PHE A 99 -14.88 -4.10 25.57
C PHE A 99 -13.99 -2.91 25.91
N ASP A 100 -12.84 -2.79 25.24
CA ASP A 100 -11.91 -1.69 25.35
C ASP A 100 -11.76 -0.95 24.01
N VAL A 101 -11.57 0.36 24.07
CA VAL A 101 -11.26 1.18 22.90
C VAL A 101 -9.74 1.22 22.73
N LYS A 102 -9.23 0.51 21.73
CA LYS A 102 -7.81 0.56 21.35
C LYS A 102 -7.57 1.60 20.26
N LYS A 103 -6.39 2.22 20.31
CA LYS A 103 -5.93 3.20 19.33
C LYS A 103 -4.80 2.59 18.51
N TYR A 104 -4.90 2.70 17.20
CA TYR A 104 -3.92 2.19 16.24
C TYR A 104 -3.40 3.31 15.36
N SER A 105 -2.08 3.34 15.14
CA SER A 105 -1.50 4.21 14.14
C SER A 105 -1.65 3.59 12.76
N ALA A 106 -2.18 4.34 11.81
CA ALA A 106 -2.21 3.95 10.40
C ALA A 106 -1.09 4.64 9.59
N TYR A 107 -0.21 5.40 10.26
CA TYR A 107 0.86 6.19 9.65
C TYR A 107 2.01 5.30 9.20
N SER A 108 2.18 5.17 7.88
CA SER A 108 3.31 4.48 7.25
C SER A 108 3.47 4.93 5.79
N PRO A 109 4.65 4.70 5.18
CA PRO A 109 4.80 4.82 3.74
C PRO A 109 3.88 3.84 3.03
N LYS A 110 3.26 4.28 1.92
CA LYS A 110 2.36 3.43 1.13
C LYS A 110 2.52 3.67 -0.35
N MET A 111 2.44 2.61 -1.11
CA MET A 111 2.42 2.61 -2.56
C MET A 111 1.22 1.81 -3.06
N PHE A 112 0.47 2.40 -3.97
CA PHE A 112 -0.70 1.77 -4.56
C PHE A 112 -0.50 1.60 -6.05
N ALA A 113 -1.12 0.60 -6.61
CA ALA A 113 -1.10 0.40 -8.05
C ALA A 113 -2.49 0.07 -8.58
N GLY A 114 -2.86 0.67 -9.71
CA GLY A 114 -4.16 0.46 -10.34
C GLY A 114 -4.22 1.04 -11.75
N ILE A 115 -5.37 0.81 -12.40
CA ILE A 115 -5.61 1.26 -13.78
C ILE A 115 -6.45 2.55 -13.79
N ASN A 116 -7.36 2.70 -12.84
CA ASN A 116 -8.30 3.82 -12.75
C ASN A 116 -7.82 4.85 -11.74
N GLU A 117 -8.46 6.02 -11.75
CA GLU A 117 -8.22 7.05 -10.74
C GLU A 117 -8.73 6.62 -9.37
N ILE A 118 -8.03 7.07 -8.34
CA ILE A 118 -8.39 6.90 -6.93
C ILE A 118 -9.23 8.11 -6.48
N ASP A 119 -9.78 8.03 -5.27
CA ASP A 119 -10.50 9.10 -4.61
C ASP A 119 -9.73 10.44 -4.61
N ASP A 120 -10.41 11.56 -4.88
CA ASP A 120 -9.78 12.88 -5.05
C ASP A 120 -8.99 13.31 -3.81
N VAL A 121 -9.51 13.04 -2.61
CA VAL A 121 -8.81 13.37 -1.36
C VAL A 121 -7.52 12.58 -1.21
N LEU A 122 -7.52 11.34 -1.67
CA LEU A 122 -6.33 10.50 -1.65
C LEU A 122 -5.35 10.90 -2.75
N GLN A 123 -5.83 11.38 -3.90
CA GLN A 123 -4.98 11.91 -4.98
C GLN A 123 -4.12 13.08 -4.51
N ASP A 124 -4.69 14.04 -3.78
CA ASP A 124 -3.95 15.18 -3.21
C ASP A 124 -2.83 14.79 -2.25
N ARG A 125 -2.85 13.55 -1.78
CA ARG A 125 -1.86 12.98 -0.85
C ARG A 125 -0.87 12.04 -1.52
N THR A 126 -0.92 11.94 -2.84
CA THR A 126 -0.08 11.00 -3.60
C THR A 126 0.82 11.69 -4.61
N VAL A 127 1.97 11.09 -4.82
CA VAL A 127 2.80 11.35 -6.01
C VAL A 127 2.37 10.35 -7.08
N LYS A 128 1.78 10.85 -8.17
CA LYS A 128 1.32 10.02 -9.29
C LYS A 128 2.48 9.70 -10.23
N ILE A 129 2.73 8.44 -10.45
CA ILE A 129 3.68 7.94 -11.44
C ILE A 129 2.90 7.21 -12.53
N GLN A 130 3.06 7.67 -13.77
CA GLN A 130 2.44 7.04 -14.93
C GLN A 130 3.41 6.04 -15.55
N LEU A 131 3.05 4.75 -15.56
CA LEU A 131 3.81 3.73 -16.29
C LEU A 131 3.21 3.53 -17.67
N LEU A 132 4.06 3.65 -18.67
CA LEU A 132 3.71 3.39 -20.06
C LEU A 132 4.09 1.95 -20.42
N ARG A 133 3.42 1.40 -21.42
CA ARG A 133 3.84 0.13 -22.01
C ARG A 133 5.15 0.35 -22.77
N LYS A 134 6.02 -0.65 -22.72
CA LYS A 134 7.18 -0.74 -23.58
C LYS A 134 6.75 -0.63 -25.04
N LYS A 135 7.44 0.18 -25.82
CA LYS A 135 7.31 0.23 -27.28
C LYS A 135 7.99 -0.99 -27.91
N GLU A 136 7.61 -1.32 -29.15
CA GLU A 136 8.16 -2.48 -29.85
C GLU A 136 9.67 -2.36 -30.10
N ASP A 137 10.14 -1.14 -30.33
CA ASP A 137 11.52 -0.77 -30.63
C ASP A 137 12.40 -0.54 -29.37
N GLU A 138 11.82 -0.58 -28.18
CA GLU A 138 12.56 -0.39 -26.93
C GLU A 138 13.15 -1.73 -26.45
N GLU A 139 14.43 -1.76 -26.13
CA GLU A 139 15.04 -2.84 -25.37
C GLU A 139 14.92 -2.56 -23.88
N VAL A 140 14.40 -3.53 -23.12
CA VAL A 140 14.24 -3.44 -21.67
C VAL A 140 14.82 -4.71 -21.06
N GLU A 141 15.73 -4.54 -20.11
CA GLU A 141 16.19 -5.66 -19.30
C GLU A 141 15.03 -6.31 -18.55
N ARG A 142 15.03 -7.62 -18.52
CA ARG A 142 14.05 -8.41 -17.80
C ARG A 142 14.70 -9.09 -16.61
N PHE A 143 14.08 -9.04 -15.47
CA PHE A 143 14.43 -9.96 -14.39
C PHE A 143 14.27 -11.39 -14.88
N LYS A 144 15.34 -12.18 -14.74
CA LYS A 144 15.36 -13.56 -15.22
C LYS A 144 14.50 -14.46 -14.34
N ASP A 145 14.57 -14.24 -13.02
CA ASP A 145 13.70 -14.93 -12.06
C ASP A 145 13.61 -14.16 -10.73
N ARG A 146 12.82 -14.70 -9.79
CA ARG A 146 12.66 -14.14 -8.44
C ARG A 146 13.89 -14.21 -7.56
N SER A 147 14.89 -15.00 -7.91
CA SER A 147 16.14 -15.11 -7.12
C SER A 147 16.89 -13.78 -7.10
N GLU A 148 16.85 -13.01 -8.20
CA GLU A 148 17.47 -11.70 -8.29
C GLU A 148 16.85 -10.70 -7.28
N ILE A 149 15.52 -10.76 -7.08
CA ILE A 149 14.81 -9.93 -6.07
C ILE A 149 15.23 -10.33 -4.66
N ASN A 150 15.37 -11.64 -4.40
CA ASN A 150 15.81 -12.15 -3.10
C ASN A 150 17.27 -11.78 -2.80
N GLU A 151 18.14 -11.70 -3.82
CA GLU A 151 19.50 -11.22 -3.68
C GLU A 151 19.55 -9.74 -3.31
N LEU A 152 18.71 -8.92 -3.95
CA LEU A 152 18.55 -7.51 -3.59
C LEU A 152 18.13 -7.33 -2.12
N GLN A 153 17.18 -8.14 -1.62
CA GLN A 153 16.77 -8.10 -0.22
C GLN A 153 17.90 -8.42 0.76
N ARG A 154 18.81 -9.34 0.39
CA ARG A 154 19.94 -9.74 1.24
C ARG A 154 21.07 -8.73 1.24
N SER A 155 21.11 -7.83 0.27
CA SER A 155 22.17 -6.83 0.10
C SER A 155 21.86 -5.51 0.83
N ILE A 156 20.66 -5.35 1.39
CA ILE A 156 20.17 -4.18 2.13
C ILE A 156 20.15 -4.49 3.62
#